data_8a364c37d0022536e88383577d8522aa
#
_entry.id   8a364c37d0022536e88383577d8522aa
#
_cell.length_a   1.000
_cell.length_b   1.000
_cell.length_c   1.000
_cell.angle_alpha   90.00
_cell.angle_beta   90.00
_cell.angle_gamma   90.00
#
_symmetry.space_group_name_H-M   'P 1'
#
loop_
_entity.id
_entity.type
_entity.pdbx_description
1 polymer ?
#
loop_
_entity_poly.entity_id
_entity_poly.type
_entity_poly.pdbx_seq_one_letter_code
_entity_poly.pdbx_strand_id
1 'polypeptide(L)'
;MPVMISAMTTVAILGATHVASGDAAKPTAPHVVSTVPATGAVVPAGPIIMKVTFDRPMRQGSYSFVRVSPDTYPDCGDNPPVQSADGRTFALTCSVRSGKSYEVWFNSSNYRNFTGEDGVPAAPYRLGFRAK
;
A
#
# COMPACT_ATOMS: atom_id res chain seq x y z
N MET A 1 -54.73 52.90 3.82
CA MET A 1 -54.55 52.21 3.76
C MET A 1 -53.57 51.43 3.43
N PRO A 2 -52.85 51.05 3.67
CA PRO A 2 -51.86 50.46 3.34
C PRO A 2 -51.78 49.15 3.24
N VAL A 3 -51.23 48.71 2.80
CA VAL A 3 -51.19 47.54 2.66
C VAL A 3 -50.07 46.94 2.66
N MET A 4 -49.66 46.26 3.01
CA MET A 4 -48.61 45.67 3.01
C MET A 4 -48.45 44.54 2.50
N ILE A 5 -47.80 44.13 2.06
CA ILE A 5 -47.52 43.05 1.54
C ILE A 5 -46.46 42.40 1.92
N SER A 6 -46.36 41.50 2.20
CA SER A 6 -45.28 40.87 2.60
C SER A 6 -44.78 40.00 1.70
N ALA A 7 -43.89 40.12 1.35
CA ALA A 7 -43.31 39.31 0.51
C ALA A 7 -42.73 38.20 1.10
N MET A 8 -42.87 37.29 0.86
CA MET A 8 -42.37 36.23 1.37
C MET A 8 -41.35 35.73 0.67
N THR A 9 -40.43 35.60 0.89
CA THR A 9 -39.43 35.09 0.35
C THR A 9 -39.17 33.80 0.62
N THR A 10 -39.16 33.07 -0.09
CA THR A 10 -38.85 31.80 0.14
C THR A 10 -37.64 31.46 -0.17
N VAL A 11 -37.00 31.03 0.43
CA VAL A 11 -35.79 30.59 0.18
C VAL A 11 -35.64 29.29 -0.11
N ALA A 12 -35.27 28.99 -0.98
CA ALA A 12 -35.03 27.75 -1.31
C ALA A 12 -33.84 27.30 -0.99
N ILE A 13 -33.62 26.53 -0.47
CA ILE A 13 -32.50 26.05 -0.20
C ILE A 13 -32.11 25.00 -0.83
N LEU A 14 -31.37 24.81 -1.26
CA LEU A 14 -30.89 23.88 -1.83
C LEU A 14 -30.09 23.15 -1.37
N GLY A 15 -30.03 22.42 -1.09
CA GLY A 15 -29.29 21.71 -0.71
C GLY A 15 -28.33 21.13 -1.23
N ALA A 16 -27.71 20.83 -0.90
CA ALA A 16 -26.79 20.37 -1.31
C ALA A 16 -26.53 19.35 -1.67
N THR A 17 -26.56 18.90 -1.89
CA THR A 17 -26.26 18.03 -2.33
C THR A 17 -25.35 17.31 -2.39
N HIS A 18 -24.92 16.84 -2.09
CA HIS A 18 -24.10 16.07 -2.14
C HIS A 18 -24.07 15.10 -2.44
N VAL A 19 -24.11 14.76 -2.62
CA VAL A 19 -24.03 13.97 -2.83
C VAL A 19 -23.51 13.09 -2.99
N ALA A 20 -23.22 12.77 -3.11
CA ALA A 20 -22.56 11.98 -3.36
C ALA A 20 -22.58 10.94 -2.96
N SER A 21 -22.81 10.80 -2.41
CA SER A 21 -22.72 9.88 -1.92
C SER A 21 -22.98 8.74 -2.39
N GLY A 22 -23.69 8.64 -2.78
CA GLY A 22 -23.97 7.46 -3.13
C GLY A 22 -23.05 6.86 -3.89
N ASP A 23 -22.43 7.52 -4.49
CA ASP A 23 -21.57 6.97 -5.21
C ASP A 23 -20.54 6.66 -4.53
N ALA A 24 -20.57 6.48 -3.44
CA ALA A 24 -19.53 6.21 -2.80
C ALA A 24 -18.83 5.26 -3.45
N ALA A 25 -17.81 5.52 -3.79
CA ALA A 25 -17.03 4.67 -4.44
C ALA A 25 -16.65 3.57 -3.56
N LYS A 26 -16.42 2.46 -4.09
CA LYS A 26 -15.86 1.42 -3.35
C LYS A 26 -14.52 1.81 -2.91
N PRO A 27 -14.09 1.38 -1.77
CA PRO A 27 -12.73 1.64 -1.33
C PRO A 27 -11.75 1.14 -2.38
N THR A 28 -10.78 1.92 -2.69
CA THR A 28 -9.76 1.50 -3.61
C THR A 28 -8.71 0.69 -2.86
N ALA A 29 -8.05 -0.21 -3.55
CA ALA A 29 -6.98 -0.99 -2.97
C ALA A 29 -5.78 -0.11 -2.68
N PRO A 30 -5.06 -0.35 -1.59
CA PRO A 30 -3.76 0.29 -1.40
C PRO A 30 -2.81 -0.07 -2.51
N HIS A 31 -1.88 0.82 -2.79
CA HIS A 31 -0.87 0.57 -3.81
C HIS A 31 0.52 0.83 -3.26
N VAL A 32 1.49 0.07 -3.76
CA VAL A 32 2.89 0.32 -3.46
C VAL A 32 3.31 1.60 -4.16
N VAL A 33 3.88 2.52 -3.42
CA VAL A 33 4.39 3.77 -4.00
C VAL A 33 5.90 3.76 -4.14
N SER A 34 6.61 2.96 -3.36
CA SER A 34 8.07 2.83 -3.53
C SER A 34 8.59 1.58 -2.86
N THR A 35 9.72 1.10 -3.32
CA THR A 35 10.43 -0.01 -2.68
C THR A 35 11.91 0.32 -2.60
N VAL A 36 12.58 -0.35 -1.66
CA VAL A 36 14.03 -0.36 -1.56
C VAL A 36 14.45 -1.81 -1.42
N PRO A 37 15.23 -2.36 -2.32
CA PRO A 37 15.74 -1.74 -3.55
C PRO A 37 14.61 -1.38 -4.51
N ALA A 38 14.84 -0.44 -5.39
CA ALA A 38 13.87 -0.15 -6.42
C ALA A 38 13.85 -1.26 -7.45
N THR A 39 12.75 -1.42 -8.16
CA THR A 39 12.66 -2.40 -9.23
C THR A 39 13.77 -2.14 -10.25
N GLY A 40 14.47 -3.20 -10.60
CA GLY A 40 15.57 -3.11 -11.56
C GLY A 40 16.90 -2.68 -10.95
N ALA A 41 16.97 -2.43 -9.67
CA ALA A 41 18.19 -1.99 -9.03
C ALA A 41 19.25 -3.09 -8.99
N VAL A 42 20.48 -2.66 -8.93
CA VAL A 42 21.60 -3.55 -8.69
C VAL A 42 22.21 -3.13 -7.36
N VAL A 43 22.28 -4.03 -6.42
CA VAL A 43 22.74 -3.73 -5.07
C VAL A 43 24.02 -4.50 -4.74
N PRO A 44 24.82 -4.04 -3.80
CA PRO A 44 25.96 -4.83 -3.35
C PRO A 44 25.49 -6.12 -2.67
N ALA A 45 26.27 -7.16 -2.77
CA ALA A 45 26.00 -8.40 -2.05
C ALA A 45 26.15 -8.16 -0.54
N GLY A 46 25.45 -8.94 0.23
CA GLY A 46 25.50 -8.86 1.69
C GLY A 46 24.16 -8.46 2.27
N PRO A 47 24.18 -7.88 3.46
CA PRO A 47 22.92 -7.50 4.12
C PRO A 47 22.23 -6.37 3.41
N ILE A 48 20.91 -6.46 3.33
CA ILE A 48 20.08 -5.37 2.79
C ILE A 48 18.86 -5.22 3.68
N ILE A 49 18.27 -4.07 3.62
CA ILE A 49 16.97 -3.86 4.23
C ILE A 49 16.00 -3.65 3.08
N MET A 50 15.09 -4.60 2.93
CA MET A 50 14.09 -4.52 1.89
C MET A 50 12.90 -3.75 2.46
N LYS A 51 12.45 -2.71 1.76
CA LYS A 51 11.35 -1.88 2.23
C LYS A 51 10.27 -1.75 1.19
N VAL A 52 9.03 -1.71 1.64
CA VAL A 52 7.90 -1.42 0.78
C VAL A 52 7.08 -0.33 1.45
N THR A 53 6.73 0.70 0.71
CA THR A 53 5.90 1.80 1.20
C THR A 53 4.61 1.86 0.40
N PHE A 54 3.52 1.97 1.12
CA PHE A 54 2.18 2.01 0.52
C PHE A 54 1.62 3.44 0.54
N ASP A 55 0.59 3.66 -0.25
CA ASP A 55 -0.02 4.99 -0.39
C ASP A 55 -0.89 5.39 0.82
N ARG A 56 -1.01 4.55 1.81
CA ARG A 56 -1.84 4.80 2.98
C ARG A 56 -1.38 3.95 4.16
N PRO A 57 -1.81 4.28 5.37
CA PRO A 57 -1.52 3.42 6.52
C PRO A 57 -2.13 2.05 6.34
N MET A 58 -1.38 1.03 6.71
CA MET A 58 -1.76 -0.35 6.53
C MET A 58 -2.08 -0.98 7.89
N ARG A 59 -2.82 -2.09 7.83
CA ARG A 59 -3.18 -2.81 9.04
C ARG A 59 -1.92 -3.24 9.79
N GLN A 60 -1.94 -3.08 11.09
CA GLN A 60 -0.80 -3.39 11.92
C GLN A 60 -0.47 -4.87 11.88
N GLY A 61 0.76 -5.16 11.64
CA GLY A 61 1.24 -6.54 11.73
C GLY A 61 0.76 -7.50 10.66
N SER A 62 0.15 -7.01 9.59
CA SER A 62 -0.37 -7.87 8.54
C SER A 62 0.44 -7.69 7.27
N TYR A 63 1.10 -8.73 6.79
CA TYR A 63 1.97 -8.61 5.64
C TYR A 63 2.08 -9.92 4.87
N SER A 64 2.41 -9.81 3.60
CA SER A 64 2.70 -10.96 2.74
C SER A 64 3.85 -10.61 1.82
N PHE A 65 5.05 -10.99 2.23
CA PHE A 65 6.22 -10.96 1.37
C PHE A 65 6.25 -12.34 0.68
N VAL A 66 5.95 -12.38 -0.59
CA VAL A 66 5.66 -13.63 -1.27
C VAL A 66 6.86 -14.12 -2.07
N ARG A 67 7.21 -15.39 -1.83
CA ARG A 67 8.30 -16.02 -2.54
C ARG A 67 7.75 -16.72 -3.76
N VAL A 68 8.38 -16.49 -4.89
CA VAL A 68 8.02 -17.18 -6.10
C VAL A 68 8.80 -18.48 -6.20
N SER A 69 10.07 -18.43 -5.89
CA SER A 69 10.97 -19.57 -5.95
C SER A 69 11.97 -19.47 -4.83
N PRO A 70 12.40 -20.58 -4.24
CA PRO A 70 13.44 -20.53 -3.22
C PRO A 70 14.72 -19.91 -3.75
N ASP A 71 15.01 -20.09 -5.02
CA ASP A 71 16.27 -19.61 -5.57
C ASP A 71 16.27 -18.10 -5.80
N THR A 72 15.13 -17.48 -5.91
CA THR A 72 15.04 -16.06 -6.20
C THR A 72 14.59 -15.23 -5.01
N TYR A 73 14.37 -15.86 -3.87
CA TYR A 73 13.94 -15.11 -2.67
C TYR A 73 15.17 -14.80 -1.82
N PRO A 74 15.32 -13.58 -1.33
CA PRO A 74 16.45 -13.24 -0.47
C PRO A 74 16.40 -14.03 0.83
N ASP A 75 17.54 -14.21 1.46
CA ASP A 75 17.59 -14.89 2.74
C ASP A 75 17.25 -13.88 3.82
N CYS A 76 16.06 -13.94 4.33
CA CYS A 76 15.60 -13.02 5.37
C CYS A 76 15.57 -13.69 6.75
N GLY A 77 15.97 -14.94 6.84
CA GLY A 77 16.00 -15.66 8.11
C GLY A 77 14.63 -15.67 8.74
N ASP A 78 14.61 -15.60 10.04
CA ASP A 78 13.37 -15.59 10.79
C ASP A 78 13.01 -14.18 11.25
N ASN A 79 13.63 -13.17 10.69
CA ASN A 79 13.37 -11.81 11.13
C ASN A 79 11.96 -11.40 10.74
N PRO A 80 11.19 -10.85 11.66
CA PRO A 80 9.89 -10.32 11.27
C PRO A 80 10.04 -8.95 10.62
N PRO A 81 9.14 -8.58 9.74
CA PRO A 81 9.14 -7.22 9.22
C PRO A 81 8.84 -6.22 10.31
N VAL A 82 9.37 -5.01 10.16
CA VAL A 82 9.11 -3.91 11.07
C VAL A 82 8.26 -2.90 10.34
N GLN A 83 7.12 -2.57 10.94
CA GLN A 83 6.20 -1.58 10.36
C GLN A 83 6.50 -0.20 10.95
N SER A 84 6.53 0.82 10.10
CA SER A 84 6.81 2.18 10.54
C SER A 84 5.69 2.75 11.40
N ALA A 85 5.99 3.79 12.15
CA ALA A 85 5.01 4.39 13.04
C ALA A 85 3.79 4.92 12.30
N ASP A 86 3.96 5.40 11.07
CA ASP A 86 2.83 5.88 10.29
C ASP A 86 2.08 4.75 9.58
N GLY A 87 2.53 3.51 9.75
CA GLY A 87 1.85 2.35 9.19
C GLY A 87 2.05 2.13 7.71
N ARG A 88 2.81 2.96 7.03
CA ARG A 88 2.88 2.89 5.56
C ARG A 88 4.03 2.05 5.05
N THR A 89 5.06 1.84 5.83
CA THR A 89 6.28 1.18 5.36
C THR A 89 6.57 -0.08 6.17
N PHE A 90 6.92 -1.14 5.47
CA PHE A 90 7.39 -2.36 6.12
C PHE A 90 8.83 -2.60 5.70
N ALA A 91 9.69 -2.91 6.64
CA ALA A 91 11.10 -3.16 6.40
C ALA A 91 11.46 -4.57 6.86
N LEU A 92 12.21 -5.28 6.03
CA LEU A 92 12.61 -6.64 6.32
C LEU A 92 14.10 -6.78 6.06
N THR A 93 14.84 -7.24 7.05
CA THR A 93 16.28 -7.42 6.92
C THR A 93 16.56 -8.75 6.24
N CYS A 94 17.32 -8.71 5.19
CA CYS A 94 17.63 -9.89 4.39
C CYS A 94 19.10 -9.85 3.97
N SER A 95 19.52 -10.89 3.30
CA SER A 95 20.87 -11.00 2.77
C SER A 95 20.79 -11.45 1.34
N VAL A 96 21.63 -10.91 0.49
CA VAL A 96 21.66 -11.25 -0.93
C VAL A 96 23.06 -11.67 -1.35
N ARG A 97 23.14 -12.54 -2.35
CA ARG A 97 24.40 -13.08 -2.82
C ARG A 97 24.82 -12.48 -4.14
N SER A 98 26.12 -12.33 -4.29
CA SER A 98 26.70 -11.79 -5.52
C SER A 98 26.20 -12.55 -6.75
N GLY A 99 25.87 -11.83 -7.78
CA GLY A 99 25.49 -12.38 -9.07
C GLY A 99 24.08 -12.92 -9.17
N LYS A 100 23.29 -12.87 -8.09
CA LYS A 100 21.95 -13.45 -8.13
C LYS A 100 20.89 -12.42 -8.43
N SER A 101 19.83 -12.88 -9.07
CA SER A 101 18.63 -12.07 -9.32
C SER A 101 17.55 -12.49 -8.35
N TYR A 102 16.79 -11.53 -7.89
CA TYR A 102 15.77 -11.74 -6.86
C TYR A 102 14.41 -11.24 -7.31
N GLU A 103 13.38 -11.91 -6.85
CA GLU A 103 12.01 -11.55 -7.13
C GLU A 103 11.18 -11.73 -5.87
N VAL A 104 10.50 -10.71 -5.45
CA VAL A 104 9.62 -10.74 -4.29
C VAL A 104 8.32 -10.07 -4.69
N TRP A 105 7.20 -10.65 -4.30
CA TRP A 105 5.92 -10.00 -4.51
C TRP A 105 5.38 -9.51 -3.17
N PHE A 106 4.76 -8.36 -3.20
CA PHE A 106 4.03 -7.85 -2.05
C PHE A 106 2.57 -8.10 -2.35
N ASN A 107 1.99 -9.11 -1.73
CA ASN A 107 0.72 -9.73 -2.05
C ASN A 107 0.74 -10.49 -3.37
N SER A 108 -0.10 -11.47 -3.45
CA SER A 108 -0.34 -12.24 -4.67
C SER A 108 -1.78 -12.73 -4.61
N SER A 109 -2.21 -13.51 -5.59
CA SER A 109 -3.57 -14.01 -5.58
C SER A 109 -3.88 -14.89 -4.38
N ASN A 110 -2.87 -15.57 -3.82
CA ASN A 110 -3.08 -16.47 -2.69
C ASN A 110 -2.64 -15.90 -1.36
N TYR A 111 -1.89 -14.81 -1.35
CA TYR A 111 -1.37 -14.24 -0.12
C TYR A 111 -1.66 -12.75 -0.15
N ARG A 112 -2.64 -12.31 0.64
CA ARG A 112 -3.14 -10.96 0.54
C ARG A 112 -3.14 -10.23 1.87
N ASN A 113 -2.12 -10.45 2.67
CA ASN A 113 -2.13 -9.91 4.02
C ASN A 113 -1.68 -8.46 4.13
N PHE A 114 -1.07 -7.89 3.09
CA PHE A 114 -0.91 -6.45 3.09
C PHE A 114 -2.28 -5.85 2.81
N THR A 115 -2.91 -5.32 3.83
CA THR A 115 -4.26 -4.74 3.71
C THR A 115 -4.27 -3.36 4.33
N GLY A 116 -5.07 -2.49 3.79
CA GLY A 116 -5.31 -1.20 4.42
C GLY A 116 -6.03 -1.36 5.73
N GLU A 117 -6.14 -0.29 6.48
CA GLU A 117 -6.84 -0.33 7.77
C GLU A 117 -8.31 -0.69 7.59
N ASP A 118 -8.86 -0.45 6.42
CA ASP A 118 -10.24 -0.82 6.12
C ASP A 118 -10.38 -2.29 5.71
N GLY A 119 -9.29 -3.02 5.66
CA GLY A 119 -9.33 -4.44 5.32
C GLY A 119 -9.25 -4.74 3.84
N VAL A 120 -9.08 -3.75 2.99
CA VAL A 120 -8.98 -3.99 1.55
C VAL A 120 -7.54 -4.40 1.22
N PRO A 121 -7.31 -5.53 0.55
CA PRO A 121 -5.96 -5.95 0.23
C PRO A 121 -5.29 -5.02 -0.77
N ALA A 122 -4.00 -4.82 -0.60
CA ALA A 122 -3.23 -4.03 -1.55
C ALA A 122 -3.12 -4.76 -2.88
N ALA A 123 -3.07 -3.99 -3.95
CA ALA A 123 -2.81 -4.54 -5.27
C ALA A 123 -1.44 -5.23 -5.25
N PRO A 124 -1.31 -6.41 -5.85
CA PRO A 124 -0.02 -7.09 -5.88
C PRO A 124 1.03 -6.25 -6.60
N TYR A 125 2.26 -6.34 -6.11
CA TYR A 125 3.36 -5.60 -6.70
C TYR A 125 4.59 -6.50 -6.76
N ARG A 126 5.24 -6.55 -7.93
CA ARG A 126 6.41 -7.36 -8.13
C ARG A 126 7.66 -6.52 -8.00
N LEU A 127 8.57 -6.93 -7.14
CA LEU A 127 9.88 -6.31 -7.02
C LEU A 127 10.91 -7.27 -7.61
N GLY A 128 11.65 -6.80 -8.60
CA GLY A 128 12.77 -7.55 -9.17
C GLY A 128 14.03 -6.73 -9.05
N PHE A 129 15.11 -7.32 -8.56
CA PHE A 129 16.39 -6.64 -8.44
C PHE A 129 17.51 -7.68 -8.49
N ARG A 130 18.73 -7.23 -8.45
CA ARG A 130 19.85 -8.15 -8.57
C ARG A 130 21.00 -7.68 -7.71
N ALA A 131 21.81 -8.59 -7.23
CA ALA A 131 23.03 -8.28 -6.50
C ALA A 131 24.23 -8.40 -7.44
N LYS A 132 25.16 -7.46 -7.33
CA LYS A 132 26.34 -7.52 -8.16
C LYS A 132 27.44 -8.34 -7.53
#